data_7ce7344dd317a8a8f6e605366548d675
#
_entry.id   7ce7344dd317a8a8f6e605366548d675
#
_cell.length_a   1.000
_cell.length_b   1.000
_cell.length_c   1.000
_cell.angle_alpha   90.00
_cell.angle_beta   90.00
_cell.angle_gamma   90.00
#
_symmetry.space_group_name_H-M   'P 1'
#
loop_
_entity.id
_entity.type
_entity.pdbx_description
1 polymer ?
#
loop_
_entity_poly.entity_id
_entity_poly.type
_entity_poly.pdbx_seq_one_letter_code
_entity_poly.pdbx_strand_id
1 'polypeptide(L)'
;MTKRLLIIDPQKDFIHRDGNYASRHQGITQILDAKEKIDRLLLTQKKEELLIITSDYQKDQFQQGLSICIPGTEGHTIDIKADKSYTSISKTQHSCFSSPAFISHLREHHVEKLIICGFLAEYCVQETAIDALKNGYAVVLIKDCIGTGDDVQNRKEHMLLTLKEKGAVIADSW
;
A
#
# COMPACT_ATOMS: atom_id res chain seq x y z
N MET A 1 -13.32 -16.96 8.06
CA MET A 1 -12.86 -15.55 8.19
C MET A 1 -12.63 -14.99 6.79
N THR A 2 -13.48 -14.06 6.39
CA THR A 2 -13.39 -13.43 5.05
C THR A 2 -12.21 -12.46 5.01
N LYS A 3 -11.35 -12.61 4.01
CA LYS A 3 -10.11 -11.82 3.90
C LYS A 3 -10.06 -10.98 2.62
N ARG A 4 -9.28 -9.92 2.63
CA ARG A 4 -8.85 -9.16 1.45
C ARG A 4 -7.35 -8.92 1.50
N LEU A 5 -6.71 -9.11 0.36
CA LEU A 5 -5.34 -8.71 0.13
C LEU A 5 -5.34 -7.29 -0.45
N LEU A 6 -4.72 -6.37 0.25
CA LEU A 6 -4.56 -4.98 -0.18
C LEU A 6 -3.17 -4.78 -0.78
N ILE A 7 -3.12 -4.23 -1.99
CA ILE A 7 -1.89 -3.67 -2.56
C ILE A 7 -2.06 -2.16 -2.55
N ILE A 8 -1.36 -1.49 -1.65
CA ILE A 8 -1.50 -0.05 -1.40
C ILE A 8 -0.50 0.72 -2.26
N ASP A 9 -1.00 1.68 -3.02
CA ASP A 9 -0.27 2.68 -3.80
C ASP A 9 0.82 2.13 -4.75
N PRO A 10 0.51 1.11 -5.58
CA PRO A 10 1.47 0.59 -6.56
C PRO A 10 1.57 1.51 -7.78
N GLN A 11 1.75 2.83 -7.54
CA GLN A 11 1.74 3.88 -8.56
C GLN A 11 3.17 4.33 -8.90
N LYS A 12 3.41 4.73 -10.15
CA LYS A 12 4.73 5.10 -10.66
C LYS A 12 5.48 6.11 -9.80
N ASP A 13 4.80 7.11 -9.26
CA ASP A 13 5.43 8.11 -8.41
C ASP A 13 6.10 7.51 -7.18
N PHE A 14 5.62 6.37 -6.67
CA PHE A 14 6.23 5.68 -5.53
C PHE A 14 7.23 4.59 -5.92
N ILE A 15 6.98 3.86 -7.02
CA ILE A 15 7.66 2.58 -7.26
C ILE A 15 8.46 2.51 -8.56
N HIS A 16 8.54 3.60 -9.32
CA HIS A 16 9.34 3.69 -10.54
C HIS A 16 10.60 4.50 -10.34
N ARG A 17 11.68 4.15 -11.06
CA ARG A 17 12.99 4.85 -10.96
C ARG A 17 12.89 6.33 -11.30
N ASP A 18 12.00 6.68 -12.22
CA ASP A 18 11.74 8.06 -12.64
C ASP A 18 10.58 8.70 -11.88
N GLY A 19 10.05 8.04 -10.84
CA GLY A 19 8.97 8.55 -10.00
C GLY A 19 9.44 9.66 -9.05
N ASN A 20 8.49 10.48 -8.60
CA ASN A 20 8.77 11.61 -7.70
C ASN A 20 9.43 11.17 -6.38
N TYR A 21 9.09 9.99 -5.87
CA TYR A 21 9.67 9.47 -4.64
C TYR A 21 11.15 9.13 -4.82
N ALA A 22 11.51 8.45 -5.92
CA ALA A 22 12.88 8.06 -6.21
C ALA A 22 13.85 9.26 -6.28
N SER A 23 13.39 10.40 -6.81
CA SER A 23 14.21 11.62 -6.91
C SER A 23 14.57 12.25 -5.57
N ARG A 24 13.91 11.83 -4.48
CA ARG A 24 14.07 12.38 -3.11
C ARG A 24 14.81 11.43 -2.17
N HIS A 25 15.22 10.26 -2.63
CA HIS A 25 15.90 9.23 -1.86
C HIS A 25 17.18 8.76 -2.51
N GLN A 26 18.08 8.16 -1.73
CA GLN A 26 19.36 7.66 -2.21
C GLN A 26 19.25 6.31 -2.93
N GLY A 27 18.05 5.84 -3.18
CA GLY A 27 17.76 4.61 -3.90
C GLY A 27 16.38 4.07 -3.58
N ILE A 28 15.89 3.20 -4.46
CA ILE A 28 14.61 2.51 -4.32
C ILE A 28 14.73 1.00 -4.61
N THR A 29 15.90 0.43 -4.38
CA THR A 29 16.15 -1.00 -4.66
C THR A 29 15.20 -1.88 -3.89
N GLN A 30 14.97 -1.57 -2.61
CA GLN A 30 14.05 -2.32 -1.76
C GLN A 30 12.59 -2.18 -2.23
N ILE A 31 12.18 -1.02 -2.75
CA ILE A 31 10.87 -0.83 -3.38
C ILE A 31 10.72 -1.72 -4.62
N LEU A 32 11.76 -1.77 -5.48
CA LEU A 32 11.73 -2.60 -6.68
C LEU A 32 11.69 -4.10 -6.36
N ASP A 33 12.38 -4.53 -5.32
CA ASP A 33 12.32 -5.91 -4.82
C ASP A 33 10.92 -6.25 -4.30
N ALA A 34 10.31 -5.34 -3.54
CA ALA A 34 8.94 -5.52 -3.05
C ALA A 34 7.92 -5.55 -4.20
N LYS A 35 8.09 -4.68 -5.22
CA LYS A 35 7.28 -4.69 -6.44
C LYS A 35 7.36 -6.03 -7.17
N GLU A 36 8.57 -6.58 -7.36
CA GLU A 36 8.75 -7.89 -8.02
C GLU A 36 8.04 -9.00 -7.24
N LYS A 37 8.10 -8.99 -5.91
CA LYS A 37 7.39 -9.95 -5.06
C LYS A 37 5.87 -9.78 -5.16
N ILE A 38 5.37 -8.56 -5.23
CA ILE A 38 3.95 -8.29 -5.49
C ILE A 38 3.54 -8.83 -6.86
N ASP A 39 4.33 -8.60 -7.91
CA ASP A 39 4.05 -9.13 -9.25
C ASP A 39 3.98 -10.66 -9.28
N ARG A 40 4.83 -11.35 -8.50
CA ARG A 40 4.76 -12.81 -8.32
C ARG A 40 3.51 -13.24 -7.54
N LEU A 41 3.16 -12.50 -6.49
CA LEU A 41 1.98 -12.73 -5.68
C LEU A 41 0.69 -12.67 -6.51
N LEU A 42 0.60 -11.73 -7.45
CA LEU A 42 -0.53 -11.58 -8.36
C LEU A 42 -0.79 -12.81 -9.23
N LEU A 43 0.23 -13.63 -9.51
CA LEU A 43 0.08 -14.85 -10.33
C LEU A 43 -0.72 -15.96 -9.62
N THR A 44 -0.77 -15.93 -8.30
CA THR A 44 -1.35 -17.01 -7.48
C THR A 44 -2.60 -16.58 -6.71
N GLN A 45 -2.85 -15.28 -6.59
CA GLN A 45 -3.98 -14.77 -5.83
C GLN A 45 -5.29 -14.80 -6.61
N LYS A 46 -6.37 -15.07 -5.88
CA LYS A 46 -7.72 -14.97 -6.44
C LYS A 46 -8.10 -13.50 -6.60
N LYS A 47 -8.59 -13.14 -7.77
CA LYS A 47 -8.94 -11.75 -8.13
C LYS A 47 -10.00 -11.15 -7.19
N GLU A 48 -10.96 -11.95 -6.78
CA GLU A 48 -12.04 -11.54 -5.87
C GLU A 48 -11.57 -11.25 -4.44
N GLU A 49 -10.40 -11.74 -4.06
CA GLU A 49 -9.78 -11.46 -2.75
C GLU A 49 -8.85 -10.24 -2.79
N LEU A 50 -8.56 -9.70 -3.97
CA LEU A 50 -7.57 -8.64 -4.17
C LEU A 50 -8.21 -7.27 -4.34
N LEU A 51 -7.67 -6.28 -3.63
CA LEU A 51 -7.95 -4.86 -3.80
C LEU A 51 -6.66 -4.10 -4.11
N ILE A 52 -6.68 -3.35 -5.20
CA ILE A 52 -5.64 -2.37 -5.49
C ILE A 52 -6.12 -1.02 -4.98
N ILE A 53 -5.35 -0.40 -4.09
CA ILE A 53 -5.66 0.91 -3.56
C ILE A 53 -4.73 1.92 -4.22
N THR A 54 -5.29 3.00 -4.75
CA THR A 54 -4.54 4.10 -5.34
C THR A 54 -4.74 5.40 -4.56
N SER A 55 -3.74 6.25 -4.58
CA SER A 55 -3.83 7.60 -4.02
C SER A 55 -4.22 8.60 -5.09
N ASP A 56 -5.25 9.40 -4.81
CA ASP A 56 -5.67 10.57 -5.59
C ASP A 56 -5.33 11.81 -4.77
N TYR A 57 -4.08 12.27 -4.88
CA TYR A 57 -3.60 13.41 -4.11
C TYR A 57 -3.70 14.72 -4.87
N GLN A 58 -3.63 15.82 -4.12
CA GLN A 58 -3.59 17.18 -4.66
C GLN A 58 -2.16 17.72 -4.63
N LYS A 59 -1.88 18.67 -5.52
CA LYS A 59 -0.63 19.42 -5.50
C LYS A 59 -0.44 20.05 -4.13
N ASP A 60 0.78 19.98 -3.60
CA ASP A 60 1.18 20.57 -2.31
C ASP A 60 0.38 20.06 -1.09
N GLN A 61 -0.32 18.94 -1.21
CA GLN A 61 -1.20 18.42 -0.14
C GLN A 61 -0.47 18.14 1.17
N PHE A 62 0.73 17.57 1.11
CA PHE A 62 1.51 17.19 2.31
C PHE A 62 2.69 18.10 2.57
N GLN A 63 3.23 18.71 1.52
CA GLN A 63 4.37 19.59 1.58
C GLN A 63 4.40 20.49 0.35
N GLN A 64 4.72 21.77 0.53
CA GLN A 64 4.92 22.70 -0.58
C GLN A 64 5.99 22.17 -1.56
N GLY A 65 5.70 22.20 -2.84
CA GLY A 65 6.57 21.68 -3.91
C GLY A 65 6.47 20.17 -4.11
N LEU A 66 5.64 19.45 -3.35
CA LEU A 66 5.39 18.02 -3.53
C LEU A 66 4.12 17.79 -4.36
N SER A 67 4.31 17.24 -5.56
CA SER A 67 3.21 16.78 -6.42
C SER A 67 3.41 15.30 -6.69
N ILE A 68 2.65 14.44 -6.03
CA ILE A 68 2.77 12.99 -6.10
C ILE A 68 1.38 12.37 -6.27
N CYS A 69 1.27 11.38 -7.15
CA CYS A 69 0.02 10.68 -7.45
C CYS A 69 -1.15 11.61 -7.80
N ILE A 70 -0.88 12.65 -8.57
CA ILE A 70 -1.91 13.59 -9.06
C ILE A 70 -2.72 12.91 -10.17
N PRO A 71 -4.05 12.80 -10.05
CA PRO A 71 -4.89 12.22 -11.09
C PRO A 71 -4.63 12.82 -12.47
N GLY A 72 -4.56 11.97 -13.50
CA GLY A 72 -4.28 12.37 -14.88
C GLY A 72 -2.80 12.54 -15.23
N THR A 73 -1.88 12.39 -14.28
CA THR A 73 -0.43 12.39 -14.55
C THR A 73 0.10 10.97 -14.76
N GLU A 74 1.27 10.84 -15.39
CA GLU A 74 1.95 9.55 -15.54
C GLU A 74 2.31 8.94 -14.18
N GLY A 75 2.73 9.75 -13.22
CA GLY A 75 3.08 9.31 -11.86
C GLY A 75 1.92 8.67 -11.09
N HIS A 76 0.68 9.00 -11.45
CA HIS A 76 -0.54 8.42 -10.87
C HIS A 76 -0.82 6.99 -11.39
N THR A 77 -0.25 6.58 -12.51
CA THR A 77 -0.57 5.27 -13.13
C THR A 77 -0.05 4.10 -12.30
N ILE A 78 -0.81 3.00 -12.30
CA ILE A 78 -0.40 1.73 -11.65
C ILE A 78 0.79 1.12 -12.42
N ASP A 79 1.82 0.70 -11.72
CA ASP A 79 3.07 0.16 -12.27
C ASP A 79 3.42 -1.23 -11.70
N ILE A 80 2.42 -2.10 -11.56
CA ILE A 80 2.54 -3.54 -11.28
C ILE A 80 1.85 -4.34 -12.37
N LYS A 81 2.12 -5.64 -12.46
CA LYS A 81 1.54 -6.55 -13.46
C LYS A 81 0.09 -6.94 -13.14
N ALA A 82 -0.74 -5.96 -12.79
CA ALA A 82 -2.16 -6.16 -12.58
C ALA A 82 -2.94 -5.86 -13.87
N ASP A 83 -3.89 -6.73 -14.21
CA ASP A 83 -4.82 -6.44 -15.30
C ASP A 83 -6.00 -5.56 -14.81
N LYS A 84 -6.79 -5.05 -15.75
CA LYS A 84 -7.93 -4.18 -15.45
C LYS A 84 -9.12 -4.88 -14.78
N SER A 85 -9.05 -6.18 -14.56
CA SER A 85 -10.14 -6.97 -13.95
C SER A 85 -10.10 -6.93 -12.42
N TYR A 86 -9.02 -6.43 -11.82
CA TYR A 86 -8.93 -6.25 -10.38
C TYR A 86 -9.77 -5.07 -9.90
N THR A 87 -10.39 -5.23 -8.73
CA THR A 87 -11.08 -4.11 -8.07
C THR A 87 -10.06 -3.08 -7.62
N SER A 88 -10.24 -1.84 -8.07
CA SER A 88 -9.42 -0.71 -7.66
C SER A 88 -10.27 0.33 -6.93
N ILE A 89 -9.76 0.84 -5.82
CA ILE A 89 -10.41 1.87 -5.01
C ILE A 89 -9.39 2.98 -4.73
N SER A 90 -9.80 4.23 -4.89
CA SER A 90 -8.93 5.36 -4.59
C SER A 90 -9.17 5.93 -3.18
N LYS A 91 -8.15 6.59 -2.66
CA LYS A 91 -8.16 7.32 -1.40
C LYS A 91 -7.48 8.67 -1.56
N THR A 92 -7.78 9.60 -0.65
CA THR A 92 -7.26 10.97 -0.70
C THR A 92 -6.34 11.34 0.46
N GLN A 93 -6.14 10.44 1.41
CA GLN A 93 -5.23 10.56 2.53
C GLN A 93 -4.33 9.32 2.64
N HIS A 94 -3.41 9.28 3.59
CA HIS A 94 -2.53 8.12 3.76
C HIS A 94 -3.30 6.82 4.03
N SER A 95 -4.22 6.84 4.99
CA SER A 95 -5.02 5.65 5.33
C SER A 95 -6.07 5.33 4.26
N CYS A 96 -6.22 4.05 3.92
CA CYS A 96 -7.32 3.55 3.08
C CYS A 96 -8.70 3.84 3.69
N PHE A 97 -8.78 3.98 5.00
CA PHE A 97 -10.03 4.31 5.69
C PHE A 97 -10.50 5.76 5.46
N SER A 98 -9.71 6.60 4.80
CA SER A 98 -10.17 7.89 4.30
C SER A 98 -11.13 7.76 3.10
N SER A 99 -11.23 6.57 2.49
CA SER A 99 -12.12 6.30 1.35
C SER A 99 -13.43 5.69 1.82
N PRO A 100 -14.58 6.37 1.67
CA PRO A 100 -15.89 5.79 1.94
C PRO A 100 -16.16 4.52 1.11
N ALA A 101 -15.69 4.48 -0.13
CA ALA A 101 -15.82 3.31 -1.00
C ALA A 101 -15.08 2.09 -0.45
N PHE A 102 -13.88 2.30 0.14
CA PHE A 102 -13.14 1.23 0.80
C PHE A 102 -13.90 0.67 2.00
N ILE A 103 -14.42 1.55 2.87
CA ILE A 103 -15.21 1.14 4.04
C ILE A 103 -16.47 0.38 3.62
N SER A 104 -17.20 0.87 2.61
CA SER A 104 -18.39 0.19 2.07
C SER A 104 -18.04 -1.20 1.54
N HIS A 105 -16.95 -1.31 0.76
CA HIS A 105 -16.49 -2.59 0.22
C HIS A 105 -16.19 -3.61 1.33
N LEU A 106 -15.52 -3.19 2.41
CA LEU A 106 -15.22 -4.10 3.53
C LEU A 106 -16.49 -4.60 4.21
N ARG A 107 -17.49 -3.73 4.39
CA ARG A 107 -18.77 -4.07 5.02
C ARG A 107 -19.62 -4.99 4.13
N GLU A 108 -19.79 -4.65 2.86
CA GLU A 108 -20.57 -5.41 1.88
C GLU A 108 -20.07 -6.85 1.71
N HIS A 109 -18.75 -7.03 1.80
CA HIS A 109 -18.12 -8.34 1.66
C HIS A 109 -17.84 -9.03 3.00
N HIS A 110 -18.33 -8.48 4.12
CA HIS A 110 -18.13 -9.02 5.47
C HIS A 110 -16.67 -9.37 5.76
N VAL A 111 -15.76 -8.45 5.42
CA VAL A 111 -14.33 -8.66 5.60
C VAL A 111 -13.98 -8.63 7.08
N GLU A 112 -13.18 -9.59 7.52
CA GLU A 112 -12.73 -9.72 8.91
C GLU A 112 -11.21 -9.60 9.04
N LYS A 113 -10.47 -9.87 7.93
CA LYS A 113 -9.02 -9.85 7.90
C LYS A 113 -8.49 -9.08 6.71
N LEU A 114 -7.52 -8.20 6.97
CA LEU A 114 -6.75 -7.50 5.95
C LEU A 114 -5.33 -8.03 5.89
N ILE A 115 -4.91 -8.43 4.71
CA ILE A 115 -3.54 -8.80 4.39
C ILE A 115 -2.99 -7.62 3.61
N ILE A 116 -1.94 -6.98 4.11
CA ILE A 116 -1.50 -5.68 3.60
C ILE A 116 -0.09 -5.79 3.04
N CYS A 117 0.08 -5.30 1.82
CA CYS A 117 1.36 -5.01 1.19
C CYS A 117 1.28 -3.66 0.43
N GLY A 118 2.40 -3.19 -0.10
CA GLY A 118 2.46 -1.95 -0.89
C GLY A 118 3.39 -0.89 -0.33
N PHE A 119 3.05 0.39 -0.53
CA PHE A 119 3.95 1.52 -0.43
C PHE A 119 3.26 2.75 0.16
N LEU A 120 3.91 3.62 0.91
CA LEU A 120 5.20 3.43 1.56
C LEU A 120 4.99 2.90 2.97
N ALA A 121 5.97 2.15 3.48
CA ALA A 121 5.88 1.47 4.79
C ALA A 121 5.41 2.41 5.91
N GLU A 122 6.13 3.50 6.12
CA GLU A 122 5.94 4.45 7.24
C GLU A 122 4.78 5.45 7.05
N TYR A 123 4.09 5.41 5.90
CA TYR A 123 2.95 6.29 5.61
C TYR A 123 1.68 5.49 5.34
N CYS A 124 1.35 5.23 4.09
CA CYS A 124 0.06 4.64 3.71
C CYS A 124 -0.15 3.24 4.29
N VAL A 125 0.89 2.41 4.33
CA VAL A 125 0.82 1.06 4.92
C VAL A 125 0.60 1.15 6.43
N GLN A 126 1.41 1.93 7.13
CA GLN A 126 1.32 2.12 8.58
C GLN A 126 -0.05 2.67 9.00
N GLU A 127 -0.48 3.78 8.41
CA GLU A 127 -1.74 4.43 8.78
C GLU A 127 -2.95 3.52 8.50
N THR A 128 -2.94 2.80 7.37
CA THR A 128 -4.00 1.83 7.06
C THR A 128 -4.03 0.68 8.07
N ALA A 129 -2.87 0.14 8.44
CA ALA A 129 -2.80 -0.96 9.41
C ALA A 129 -3.27 -0.52 10.82
N ILE A 130 -2.89 0.69 11.25
CA ILE A 130 -3.34 1.28 12.52
C ILE A 130 -4.87 1.40 12.54
N ASP A 131 -5.44 1.98 11.49
CA ASP A 131 -6.88 2.17 11.41
C ASP A 131 -7.63 0.85 11.28
N ALA A 132 -7.08 -0.13 10.57
CA ALA A 132 -7.63 -1.47 10.49
C ALA A 132 -7.73 -2.13 11.88
N LEU A 133 -6.64 -2.09 12.66
CA LEU A 133 -6.62 -2.62 14.03
C LEU A 133 -7.62 -1.90 14.95
N LYS A 134 -7.70 -0.56 14.87
CA LYS A 134 -8.67 0.23 15.64
C LYS A 134 -10.12 -0.10 15.29
N ASN A 135 -10.38 -0.48 14.04
CA ASN A 135 -11.72 -0.87 13.57
C ASN A 135 -12.02 -2.37 13.77
N GLY A 136 -11.14 -3.11 14.46
CA GLY A 136 -11.36 -4.50 14.85
C GLY A 136 -11.01 -5.54 13.77
N TYR A 137 -10.37 -5.14 12.68
CA TYR A 137 -9.90 -6.10 11.66
C TYR A 137 -8.66 -6.84 12.15
N ALA A 138 -8.58 -8.14 11.86
CA ALA A 138 -7.32 -8.86 11.95
C ALA A 138 -6.38 -8.36 10.84
N VAL A 139 -5.12 -8.05 11.18
CA VAL A 139 -4.13 -7.48 10.25
C VAL A 139 -2.94 -8.41 10.10
N VAL A 140 -2.58 -8.70 8.86
CA VAL A 140 -1.35 -9.39 8.49
C VAL A 140 -0.56 -8.49 7.55
N LEU A 141 0.70 -8.24 7.86
CA LEU A 141 1.63 -7.50 7.00
C LEU A 141 2.57 -8.48 6.30
N ILE A 142 2.63 -8.44 4.97
CA ILE A 142 3.61 -9.22 4.20
C ILE A 142 4.87 -8.36 4.08
N LYS A 143 5.82 -8.51 5.01
CA LYS A 143 6.95 -7.59 5.14
C LYS A 143 7.78 -7.45 3.85
N ASP A 144 7.95 -8.55 3.11
CA ASP A 144 8.74 -8.58 1.89
C ASP A 144 8.06 -7.91 0.70
N CYS A 145 6.74 -7.71 0.77
CA CYS A 145 5.92 -7.00 -0.20
C CYS A 145 5.59 -5.56 0.25
N ILE A 146 6.29 -5.03 1.25
CA ILE A 146 6.15 -3.65 1.71
C ILE A 146 7.45 -2.91 1.44
N GLY A 147 7.38 -1.75 0.79
CA GLY A 147 8.55 -0.98 0.37
C GLY A 147 8.64 0.41 0.95
N THR A 148 9.88 0.88 1.09
CA THR A 148 10.26 2.27 1.35
C THR A 148 11.65 2.54 0.79
N GLY A 149 12.12 3.81 0.78
CA GLY A 149 13.44 4.19 0.24
C GLY A 149 14.60 3.49 0.94
N ASP A 150 15.68 3.24 0.19
CA ASP A 150 16.85 2.50 0.69
C ASP A 150 17.55 3.21 1.86
N ASP A 151 17.50 4.54 1.88
CA ASP A 151 18.09 5.40 2.92
C ASP A 151 17.25 5.54 4.19
N VAL A 152 16.04 4.99 4.20
CA VAL A 152 15.08 5.09 5.33
C VAL A 152 14.53 3.75 5.79
N GLN A 153 15.26 2.67 5.59
CA GLN A 153 14.84 1.30 5.96
C GLN A 153 14.54 1.15 7.46
N ASN A 154 15.21 1.89 8.31
CA ASN A 154 14.93 1.94 9.75
C ASN A 154 13.49 2.37 10.07
N ARG A 155 12.85 3.17 9.22
CA ARG A 155 11.42 3.56 9.38
C ARG A 155 10.50 2.36 9.16
N LYS A 156 10.78 1.53 8.15
CA LYS A 156 10.04 0.28 7.91
C LYS A 156 10.21 -0.69 9.07
N GLU A 157 11.43 -0.88 9.57
CA GLU A 157 11.70 -1.74 10.71
C GLU A 157 10.93 -1.29 11.96
N HIS A 158 10.98 -0.01 12.25
CA HIS A 158 10.23 0.57 13.37
C HIS A 158 8.72 0.39 13.22
N MET A 159 8.19 0.63 12.02
CA MET A 159 6.78 0.41 11.70
C MET A 159 6.34 -1.02 11.96
N LEU A 160 7.12 -2.01 11.48
CA LEU A 160 6.81 -3.44 11.66
C LEU A 160 6.79 -3.83 13.14
N LEU A 161 7.76 -3.36 13.93
CA LEU A 161 7.81 -3.59 15.37
C LEU A 161 6.59 -2.99 16.08
N THR A 162 6.30 -1.71 15.81
CA THR A 162 5.17 -1.00 16.41
C THR A 162 3.83 -1.67 16.08
N LEU A 163 3.63 -2.11 14.84
CA LEU A 163 2.37 -2.76 14.45
C LEU A 163 2.25 -4.17 15.03
N LYS A 164 3.36 -4.89 15.18
CA LYS A 164 3.40 -6.18 15.88
C LYS A 164 2.98 -6.04 17.34
N GLU A 165 3.49 -5.04 18.05
CA GLU A 165 3.09 -4.72 19.43
C GLU A 165 1.61 -4.35 19.55
N LYS A 166 1.03 -3.76 18.51
CA LYS A 166 -0.40 -3.42 18.41
C LYS A 166 -1.30 -4.60 17.99
N GLY A 167 -0.73 -5.78 17.76
CA GLY A 167 -1.47 -7.00 17.45
C GLY A 167 -1.51 -7.40 15.97
N ALA A 168 -0.77 -6.73 15.10
CA ALA A 168 -0.61 -7.20 13.72
C ALA A 168 0.31 -8.43 13.66
N VAL A 169 0.01 -9.34 12.74
CA VAL A 169 0.89 -10.46 12.40
C VAL A 169 1.85 -10.02 11.29
N ILE A 170 3.13 -10.28 11.47
CA ILE A 170 4.15 -10.04 10.43
C ILE A 170 4.49 -11.37 9.78
N ALA A 171 4.26 -11.47 8.46
CA ALA A 171 4.61 -12.60 7.64
C ALA A 171 5.77 -12.23 6.70
N ASP A 172 6.68 -13.17 6.45
CA ASP A 172 7.78 -12.97 5.49
C ASP A 172 7.28 -13.01 4.05
N SER A 173 6.42 -13.99 3.77
CA SER A 173 5.81 -14.23 2.46
C SER A 173 4.36 -14.69 2.63
N TRP A 174 3.64 -14.73 1.52
CA TRP A 174 2.25 -15.19 1.46
C TRP A 174 2.09 -16.34 0.48
#